data_6864dd24a02b38486a315ad383a17d39
#
_entry.id   6864dd24a02b38486a315ad383a17d39
#
_cell.length_a   1.000
_cell.length_b   1.000
_cell.length_c   1.000
_cell.angle_alpha   90.00
_cell.angle_beta   90.00
_cell.angle_gamma   90.00
#
_symmetry.space_group_name_H-M   'P 1'
#
loop_
_entity.id
_entity.type
_entity.pdbx_description
1 polymer ?
#
loop_
_entity_poly.entity_id
_entity_poly.type
_entity_poly.pdbx_seq_one_letter_code
_entity_poly.pdbx_strand_id
1 'polypeptide(L)'
;SWTTLAMLLLFANLYSAACLRHKQGAFDGHLILAITTSVVVMYIIYLISTGLKEHKALRKHARGLAHLLGTQLALGVAAWAFLLGPLITYLPNEDTRFLVQALIATGHLLCGVLVLAKTTAVWYEVKSRLIAKTDA
;
A
#
# COMPACT_ATOMS: atom_id res chain seq x y z
N SER A 1 -7.18 6.63 -15.81
CA SER A 1 -8.13 5.95 -14.90
C SER A 1 -7.65 6.04 -13.46
N TRP A 2 -8.54 5.89 -12.48
CA TRP A 2 -8.20 5.89 -11.06
C TRP A 2 -7.20 4.80 -10.70
N THR A 3 -7.29 3.64 -11.35
CA THR A 3 -6.35 2.53 -11.13
C THR A 3 -4.95 2.85 -11.64
N THR A 4 -4.82 3.58 -12.76
CA THR A 4 -3.51 4.07 -13.25
C THR A 4 -2.91 5.08 -12.27
N LEU A 5 -3.71 6.02 -11.77
CA LEU A 5 -3.28 6.97 -10.76
C LEU A 5 -2.78 6.25 -9.49
N ALA A 6 -3.53 5.27 -9.00
CA ALA A 6 -3.13 4.49 -7.83
C ALA A 6 -1.79 3.76 -8.04
N MET A 7 -1.56 3.19 -9.22
CA MET A 7 -0.28 2.54 -9.56
C MET A 7 0.88 3.52 -9.52
N LEU A 8 0.72 4.71 -10.12
CA LEU A 8 1.77 5.74 -10.12
C LEU A 8 2.07 6.24 -8.71
N LEU A 9 1.04 6.47 -7.90
CA LEU A 9 1.19 6.88 -6.50
C LEU A 9 1.86 5.79 -5.66
N LEU A 10 1.52 4.51 -5.87
CA LEU A 10 2.16 3.39 -5.17
C LEU A 10 3.63 3.27 -5.54
N PHE A 11 4.00 3.44 -6.81
CA PHE A 11 5.40 3.48 -7.24
C PHE A 11 6.16 4.63 -6.58
N ALA A 12 5.60 5.83 -6.60
CA ALA A 12 6.19 7.00 -5.96
C ALA A 12 6.36 6.79 -4.44
N ASN A 13 5.36 6.16 -3.80
CA ASN A 13 5.40 5.85 -2.37
C ASN A 13 6.49 4.81 -2.02
N LEU A 14 6.65 3.76 -2.83
CA LEU A 14 7.73 2.78 -2.67
C LEU A 14 9.10 3.43 -2.87
N TYR A 15 9.24 4.30 -3.88
CA TYR A 15 10.47 5.05 -4.11
C TYR A 15 10.80 5.97 -2.92
N SER A 16 9.81 6.72 -2.41
CA SER A 16 10.01 7.60 -1.24
C SER A 16 10.39 6.80 0.03
N ALA A 17 9.83 5.61 0.21
CA ALA A 17 10.20 4.71 1.31
C ALA A 17 11.65 4.21 1.18
N ALA A 18 12.11 3.90 -0.04
CA ALA A 18 13.50 3.56 -0.31
C ALA A 18 14.44 4.73 -0.01
N CYS A 19 14.09 5.95 -0.42
CA CYS A 19 14.85 7.16 -0.10
C CYS A 19 14.98 7.39 1.41
N LEU A 20 13.89 7.20 2.17
CA LEU A 20 13.92 7.27 3.63
C LEU A 20 14.87 6.26 4.25
N ARG A 21 14.85 5.01 3.77
CA ARG A 21 15.75 3.96 4.25
C ARG A 21 17.22 4.32 4.06
N HIS A 22 17.55 5.05 2.99
CA HIS A 22 18.90 5.53 2.69
C HIS A 22 19.19 6.95 3.24
N LYS A 23 18.32 7.48 4.12
CA LYS A 23 18.44 8.83 4.72
C LYS A 23 18.51 9.96 3.69
N GLN A 24 17.94 9.75 2.50
CA GLN A 24 17.90 10.71 1.40
C GLN A 24 16.53 11.37 1.21
N GLY A 25 15.53 11.03 2.04
CA GLY A 25 14.17 11.50 1.92
C GLY A 25 13.62 12.16 3.19
N ALA A 26 12.59 12.99 3.02
CA ALA A 26 11.85 13.59 4.11
C ALA A 26 10.70 12.67 4.54
N PHE A 27 10.58 12.41 5.85
CA PHE A 27 9.48 11.60 6.40
C PHE A 27 8.10 12.17 6.09
N ASP A 28 7.95 13.49 6.20
CA ASP A 28 6.68 14.17 5.93
C ASP A 28 6.21 13.96 4.48
N GLY A 29 7.14 13.99 3.52
CA GLY A 29 6.85 13.73 2.12
C GLY A 29 6.34 12.30 1.88
N HIS A 30 6.97 11.31 2.52
CA HIS A 30 6.52 9.92 2.47
C HIS A 30 5.13 9.76 3.12
N LEU A 31 4.89 10.39 4.27
CA LEU A 31 3.62 10.33 4.98
C LEU A 31 2.47 10.92 4.15
N ILE A 32 2.66 12.11 3.57
CA ILE A 32 1.66 12.74 2.71
C ILE A 32 1.34 11.84 1.51
N LEU A 33 2.37 11.28 0.87
CA LEU A 33 2.21 10.40 -0.26
C LEU A 33 1.49 9.09 0.13
N ALA A 34 1.80 8.53 1.30
CA ALA A 34 1.14 7.34 1.82
C ALA A 34 -0.34 7.58 2.11
N ILE A 35 -0.70 8.71 2.71
CA ILE A 35 -2.09 9.09 2.98
C ILE A 35 -2.84 9.27 1.65
N THR A 36 -2.28 10.04 0.71
CA THR A 36 -2.89 10.27 -0.61
C THR A 36 -3.11 8.97 -1.37
N THR A 37 -2.11 8.09 -1.39
CA THR A 37 -2.18 6.77 -2.02
C THR A 37 -3.27 5.91 -1.38
N SER A 38 -3.34 5.89 -0.05
CA SER A 38 -4.34 5.12 0.70
C SER A 38 -5.76 5.58 0.39
N VAL A 39 -5.99 6.89 0.32
CA VAL A 39 -7.30 7.46 -0.04
C VAL A 39 -7.71 7.03 -1.44
N VAL A 40 -6.81 7.10 -2.43
CA VAL A 40 -7.10 6.70 -3.81
C VAL A 40 -7.39 5.19 -3.90
N VAL A 41 -6.62 4.36 -3.21
CA VAL A 41 -6.85 2.89 -3.18
C VAL A 41 -8.18 2.57 -2.49
N MET A 42 -8.51 3.21 -1.37
CA MET A 42 -9.80 3.04 -0.69
C MET A 42 -10.96 3.45 -1.59
N TYR A 43 -10.81 4.53 -2.34
CA TYR A 43 -11.83 4.97 -3.30
C TYR A 43 -12.06 3.93 -4.40
N ILE A 44 -11.00 3.30 -4.93
CA ILE A 44 -11.12 2.21 -5.90
C ILE A 44 -11.85 1.00 -5.30
N ILE A 45 -11.51 0.61 -4.06
CA ILE A 45 -12.18 -0.47 -3.34
C ILE A 45 -13.68 -0.16 -3.19
N TYR A 46 -14.01 1.08 -2.82
CA TYR A 46 -15.39 1.55 -2.69
C TYR A 46 -16.14 1.45 -4.03
N LEU A 47 -15.59 1.98 -5.13
CA LEU A 47 -16.20 1.93 -6.45
C LEU A 47 -16.49 0.49 -6.92
N ILE A 48 -15.53 -0.43 -6.71
CA ILE A 48 -15.71 -1.84 -7.07
C ILE A 48 -16.80 -2.50 -6.20
N SER A 49 -16.80 -2.20 -4.91
CA SER A 49 -17.70 -2.82 -3.95
C SER A 49 -19.16 -2.38 -4.12
N THR A 50 -19.38 -1.12 -4.55
CA THR A 50 -20.70 -0.53 -4.71
C THR A 50 -21.22 -0.61 -6.14
N GLY A 51 -20.37 -0.30 -7.13
CA GLY A 51 -20.77 -0.15 -8.52
C GLY A 51 -20.69 -1.44 -9.35
N LEU A 52 -19.83 -2.40 -8.95
CA LEU A 52 -19.56 -3.62 -9.73
C LEU A 52 -19.98 -4.89 -8.98
N LYS A 53 -21.16 -4.88 -8.36
CA LYS A 53 -21.67 -5.97 -7.51
C LYS A 53 -21.77 -7.32 -8.23
N GLU A 54 -22.05 -7.29 -9.52
CA GLU A 54 -22.19 -8.47 -10.39
C GLU A 54 -20.85 -9.14 -10.74
N HIS A 55 -19.73 -8.41 -10.60
CA HIS A 55 -18.40 -8.87 -11.01
C HIS A 55 -17.66 -9.56 -9.85
N LYS A 56 -17.90 -10.86 -9.66
CA LYS A 56 -17.32 -11.67 -8.57
C LYS A 56 -15.79 -11.59 -8.51
N ALA A 57 -15.10 -11.62 -9.66
CA ALA A 57 -13.64 -11.54 -9.74
C ALA A 57 -13.11 -10.21 -9.19
N LEU A 58 -13.67 -9.07 -9.64
CA LEU A 58 -13.27 -7.74 -9.15
C LEU A 58 -13.55 -7.56 -7.66
N ARG A 59 -14.69 -8.06 -7.17
CA ARG A 59 -14.99 -8.03 -5.72
C ARG A 59 -14.00 -8.85 -4.90
N LYS A 60 -13.55 -10.01 -5.40
CA LYS A 60 -12.49 -10.79 -4.75
C LYS A 60 -11.18 -10.00 -4.69
N HIS A 61 -10.81 -9.33 -5.78
CA HIS A 61 -9.63 -8.46 -5.82
C HIS A 61 -9.76 -7.27 -4.87
N ALA A 62 -10.91 -6.59 -4.85
CA ALA A 62 -11.16 -5.45 -3.94
C ALA A 62 -11.07 -5.85 -2.47
N ARG A 63 -11.62 -7.01 -2.10
CA ARG A 63 -11.53 -7.53 -0.73
C ARG A 63 -10.09 -7.83 -0.33
N GLY A 64 -9.33 -8.53 -1.20
CA GLY A 64 -7.92 -8.79 -0.95
C GLY A 64 -7.09 -7.51 -0.86
N LEU A 65 -7.39 -6.51 -1.69
CA LEU A 65 -6.74 -5.20 -1.65
C LEU A 65 -7.06 -4.45 -0.35
N ALA A 66 -8.31 -4.53 0.16
CA ALA A 66 -8.71 -3.95 1.43
C ALA A 66 -7.92 -4.54 2.62
N HIS A 67 -7.77 -5.87 2.66
CA HIS A 67 -6.97 -6.52 3.69
C HIS A 67 -5.48 -6.12 3.61
N LEU A 68 -4.90 -6.14 2.42
CA LEU A 68 -3.50 -5.73 2.22
C LEU A 68 -3.28 -4.26 2.61
N LEU A 69 -4.19 -3.37 2.23
CA LEU A 69 -4.10 -1.96 2.61
C LEU A 69 -4.20 -1.77 4.13
N GLY A 70 -5.14 -2.46 4.79
CA GLY A 70 -5.27 -2.43 6.25
C GLY A 70 -4.00 -2.91 6.95
N THR A 71 -3.41 -4.03 6.49
CA THR A 71 -2.13 -4.54 6.99
C THR A 71 -0.99 -3.55 6.74
N GLN A 72 -0.94 -2.94 5.55
CA GLN A 72 0.05 -1.94 5.20
C GLN A 72 0.00 -0.72 6.10
N LEU A 73 -1.21 -0.22 6.40
CA LEU A 73 -1.39 0.91 7.31
C LEU A 73 -0.98 0.55 8.75
N ALA A 74 -1.36 -0.63 9.23
CA ALA A 74 -0.96 -1.11 10.56
C ALA A 74 0.57 -1.24 10.68
N LEU A 75 1.23 -1.82 9.68
CA LEU A 75 2.70 -1.90 9.63
C LEU A 75 3.35 -0.52 9.51
N GLY A 76 2.73 0.43 8.80
CA GLY A 76 3.20 1.81 8.72
C GLY A 76 3.17 2.52 10.07
N VAL A 77 2.09 2.36 10.83
CA VAL A 77 1.99 2.89 12.19
C VAL A 77 3.03 2.22 13.11
N ALA A 78 3.19 0.90 13.03
CA ALA A 78 4.21 0.19 13.77
C ALA A 78 5.63 0.65 13.39
N ALA A 79 5.90 0.85 12.10
CA ALA A 79 7.17 1.38 11.63
C ALA A 79 7.45 2.78 12.22
N TRP A 80 6.46 3.66 12.17
CA TRP A 80 6.60 4.97 12.80
C TRP A 80 6.88 4.86 14.31
N ALA A 81 6.13 4.04 15.03
CA ALA A 81 6.25 3.92 16.49
C ALA A 81 7.61 3.33 16.93
N PHE A 82 8.13 2.32 16.22
CA PHE A 82 9.36 1.59 16.58
C PHE A 82 10.63 2.10 15.88
N LEU A 83 10.53 2.82 14.76
CA LEU A 83 11.71 3.38 14.09
C LEU A 83 11.97 4.83 14.45
N LEU A 84 10.91 5.63 14.59
CA LEU A 84 11.00 7.08 14.79
C LEU A 84 10.33 7.55 16.08
N GLY A 85 9.46 6.74 16.66
CA GLY A 85 8.62 7.09 17.79
C GLY A 85 9.15 6.58 19.13
N PRO A 86 8.34 6.76 20.20
CA PRO A 86 8.77 6.48 21.56
C PRO A 86 8.91 5.00 21.91
N LEU A 87 8.31 4.08 21.15
CA LEU A 87 8.28 2.66 21.51
C LEU A 87 9.64 1.98 21.44
N ILE A 88 10.58 2.54 20.67
CA ILE A 88 11.95 2.00 20.61
C ILE A 88 12.64 1.96 21.98
N THR A 89 12.30 2.89 22.86
CA THR A 89 12.93 2.99 24.19
C THR A 89 12.52 1.88 25.15
N TYR A 90 11.38 1.23 24.87
CA TYR A 90 10.87 0.12 25.70
C TYR A 90 11.48 -1.24 25.34
N LEU A 91 12.25 -1.32 24.26
CA LEU A 91 12.91 -2.57 23.88
C LEU A 91 14.16 -2.81 24.74
N PRO A 92 14.37 -4.04 25.24
CA PRO A 92 15.30 -4.31 26.34
C PRO A 92 16.78 -4.16 25.97
N ASN A 93 17.16 -4.42 24.73
CA ASN A 93 18.56 -4.37 24.28
C ASN A 93 18.66 -3.97 22.80
N GLU A 94 19.86 -3.66 22.34
CA GLU A 94 20.14 -3.19 20.98
C GLU A 94 19.83 -4.27 19.92
N ASP A 95 20.15 -5.52 20.20
CA ASP A 95 19.89 -6.64 19.27
C ASP A 95 18.37 -6.80 19.01
N THR A 96 17.57 -6.74 20.08
CA THR A 96 16.11 -6.79 19.97
C THR A 96 15.58 -5.59 19.19
N ARG A 97 16.11 -4.38 19.44
CA ARG A 97 15.74 -3.17 18.69
C ARG A 97 16.01 -3.34 17.20
N PHE A 98 17.24 -3.78 16.86
CA PHE A 98 17.62 -4.00 15.47
C PHE A 98 16.71 -5.05 14.79
N LEU A 99 16.46 -6.17 15.45
CA LEU A 99 15.60 -7.23 14.91
C LEU A 99 14.17 -6.74 14.68
N VAL A 100 13.56 -6.07 15.66
CA VAL A 100 12.19 -5.55 15.57
C VAL A 100 12.09 -4.51 14.45
N GLN A 101 13.03 -3.59 14.38
CA GLN A 101 13.07 -2.58 13.32
C GLN A 101 13.23 -3.22 11.93
N ALA A 102 14.11 -4.18 11.78
CA ALA A 102 14.33 -4.88 10.51
C ALA A 102 13.09 -5.64 10.07
N LEU A 103 12.42 -6.36 10.97
CA LEU A 103 11.20 -7.11 10.68
C LEU A 103 10.04 -6.20 10.27
N ILE A 104 9.79 -5.12 11.03
CA ILE A 104 8.71 -4.18 10.75
C ILE A 104 8.96 -3.45 9.41
N ALA A 105 10.17 -2.92 9.20
CA ALA A 105 10.51 -2.21 7.97
C ALA A 105 10.42 -3.11 6.74
N THR A 106 10.91 -4.36 6.85
CA THR A 106 10.84 -5.33 5.76
C THR A 106 9.40 -5.78 5.51
N GLY A 107 8.63 -6.07 6.56
CA GLY A 107 7.22 -6.43 6.45
C GLY A 107 6.38 -5.32 5.81
N HIS A 108 6.60 -4.06 6.21
CA HIS A 108 5.95 -2.90 5.63
C HIS A 108 6.28 -2.74 4.14
N LEU A 109 7.56 -2.89 3.76
CA LEU A 109 7.99 -2.83 2.36
C LEU A 109 7.36 -3.94 1.51
N LEU A 110 7.43 -5.20 1.98
CA LEU A 110 6.85 -6.36 1.28
C LEU A 110 5.33 -6.21 1.10
N CYS A 111 4.63 -5.77 2.15
CA CYS A 111 3.19 -5.52 2.07
C CYS A 111 2.88 -4.42 1.04
N GLY A 112 3.68 -3.34 0.97
CA GLY A 112 3.54 -2.29 -0.04
C GLY A 112 3.70 -2.81 -1.47
N VAL A 113 4.66 -3.69 -1.71
CA VAL A 113 4.83 -4.38 -3.01
C VAL A 113 3.61 -5.24 -3.34
N LEU A 114 3.04 -5.95 -2.37
CA LEU A 114 1.83 -6.75 -2.57
C LEU A 114 0.60 -5.88 -2.87
N VAL A 115 0.47 -4.71 -2.22
CA VAL A 115 -0.58 -3.73 -2.54
C VAL A 115 -0.44 -3.26 -3.99
N LEU A 116 0.79 -2.94 -4.45
CA LEU A 116 1.05 -2.55 -5.83
C LEU A 116 0.69 -3.68 -6.81
N ALA A 117 1.15 -4.90 -6.56
CA ALA A 117 0.87 -6.06 -7.40
C ALA A 117 -0.65 -6.32 -7.51
N LYS A 118 -1.37 -6.21 -6.38
CA LYS A 118 -2.83 -6.40 -6.35
C LYS A 118 -3.57 -5.27 -7.08
N THR A 119 -3.11 -4.03 -6.96
CA THR A 119 -3.67 -2.88 -7.69
C THR A 119 -3.43 -3.03 -9.21
N THR A 120 -2.28 -3.54 -9.61
CA THR A 120 -1.98 -3.87 -11.01
C THR A 120 -2.92 -4.94 -11.55
N ALA A 121 -3.21 -5.99 -10.77
CA ALA A 121 -4.18 -7.01 -11.15
C ALA A 121 -5.60 -6.43 -11.32
N VAL A 122 -6.03 -5.53 -10.45
CA VAL A 122 -7.29 -4.80 -10.59
C VAL A 122 -7.31 -3.95 -11.86
N TRP A 123 -6.23 -3.23 -12.12
CA TRP A 123 -6.10 -2.40 -13.33
C TRP A 123 -6.22 -3.24 -14.61
N TYR A 124 -5.52 -4.39 -14.65
CA TYR A 124 -5.58 -5.29 -15.80
C TYR A 124 -6.99 -5.84 -16.02
N GLU A 125 -7.65 -6.30 -14.97
CA GLU A 125 -9.01 -6.83 -15.04
C GLU A 125 -10.03 -5.78 -15.50
N VAL A 126 -9.91 -4.54 -15.05
CA VAL A 126 -10.76 -3.42 -15.49
C VAL A 126 -10.49 -3.09 -16.95
N LYS A 127 -9.21 -3.01 -17.36
CA LYS A 127 -8.84 -2.66 -18.72
C LYS A 127 -9.27 -3.73 -19.74
N SER A 128 -9.06 -5.01 -19.45
CA SER A 128 -9.46 -6.10 -20.34
C SER A 128 -10.96 -6.12 -20.62
N ARG A 129 -11.78 -5.79 -19.60
CA ARG A 129 -13.25 -5.73 -19.76
C ARG A 129 -13.71 -4.52 -20.57
N LEU A 130 -13.01 -3.39 -20.45
CA LEU A 130 -13.31 -2.20 -21.27
C LEU A 130 -13.04 -2.48 -22.76
N ILE A 131 -11.94 -3.15 -23.09
CA ILE A 131 -11.59 -3.53 -24.45
C ILE A 131 -12.64 -4.49 -25.02
N ALA A 132 -12.95 -5.57 -24.30
CA ALA A 132 -13.95 -6.55 -24.73
C ALA A 132 -15.35 -5.95 -24.98
N LYS A 133 -15.69 -4.82 -24.33
CA LYS A 133 -16.97 -4.13 -24.56
C LYS A 133 -16.94 -3.20 -25.77
N THR A 134 -15.78 -2.79 -26.24
CA THR A 134 -15.62 -1.91 -27.40
C THR A 134 -15.66 -2.72 -28.70
N ASP A 135 -15.27 -4.02 -28.62
CA ASP A 135 -15.20 -4.92 -29.77
C ASP A 135 -16.52 -5.73 -30.00
N ALA A 136 -17.54 -5.52 -29.16
CA ALA A 136 -18.86 -6.15 -29.23
C ALA A 136 -19.95 -5.18 -29.70
#